data_7ea184ed92917961497e160727373051
#
_entry.id   7ea184ed92917961497e160727373051
#
_cell.length_a   1.000
_cell.length_b   1.000
_cell.length_c   1.000
_cell.angle_alpha   90.00
_cell.angle_beta   90.00
_cell.angle_gamma   90.00
#
_symmetry.space_group_name_H-M   'P 1'
#
loop_
_entity.id
_entity.type
_entity.pdbx_description
1 polymer ?
#
loop_
_entity_poly.entity_id
_entity_poly.type
_entity_poly.pdbx_seq_one_letter_code
_entity_poly.pdbx_strand_id
1 'polypeptide(L)'
;MDFARKEPGKHMVERIEYDPNRSAHLALVQNLQTKKYSYIIAAEGMRGGDTVESFRAGIPDELLKSMGGVLDPGMLAAKTAFRGNCLPMKMIPLGTQIYCVGSAATRGAVFCRSAGTYATVISKAEVGKKKVVKDVTVRLQSGEIRTVAPDACATIGTASNPHHHFEQLGKAGRSRWLNIRPTVRGVAMNAADHPHGGGRGKSKGNVDPVSIWGRTPVSLIYPRAVLLENFWLTQLSGQRWLQDAP
;
A
#
# COMPACT_ATOMS: atom_id res chain seq x y z
N MET A 1 17.83 0.52 3.53
CA MET A 1 16.36 0.54 3.67
C MET A 1 15.83 -0.87 3.59
N ASP A 2 15.29 -1.37 4.68
CA ASP A 2 14.77 -2.75 4.73
C ASP A 2 13.25 -2.79 4.47
N PHE A 3 12.88 -3.01 3.21
CA PHE A 3 11.49 -3.24 2.82
C PHE A 3 11.03 -4.68 3.01
N ALA A 4 11.96 -5.59 3.27
CA ALA A 4 11.66 -7.01 3.33
C ALA A 4 11.44 -7.51 4.75
N ARG A 5 12.04 -6.87 5.75
CA ARG A 5 11.96 -7.25 7.17
C ARG A 5 12.20 -8.75 7.39
N LYS A 6 13.24 -9.29 6.74
CA LYS A 6 13.55 -10.73 6.78
C LYS A 6 14.13 -11.19 8.11
N GLU A 7 14.91 -10.33 8.76
CA GLU A 7 15.50 -10.65 10.06
C GLU A 7 14.40 -10.75 11.12
N PRO A 8 14.22 -11.92 11.77
CA PRO A 8 13.22 -12.09 12.81
C PRO A 8 13.65 -11.40 14.11
N GLY A 9 12.70 -11.26 15.02
CA GLY A 9 12.94 -10.82 16.38
C GLY A 9 12.60 -9.37 16.64
N LYS A 10 12.99 -8.92 17.84
CA LYS A 10 12.69 -7.59 18.35
C LYS A 10 13.73 -6.58 17.89
N HIS A 11 13.24 -5.44 17.43
CA HIS A 11 14.03 -4.31 16.99
C HIS A 11 13.63 -3.10 17.83
N MET A 12 14.59 -2.41 18.41
CA MET A 12 14.38 -1.16 19.13
C MET A 12 14.50 0.01 18.16
N VAL A 13 13.55 0.90 18.19
CA VAL A 13 13.59 2.18 17.45
C VAL A 13 14.50 3.12 18.18
N GLU A 14 15.61 3.51 17.58
CA GLU A 14 16.55 4.44 18.16
C GLU A 14 16.07 5.88 17.98
N ARG A 15 15.78 6.25 16.74
CA ARG A 15 15.29 7.59 16.38
C ARG A 15 14.48 7.57 15.09
N ILE A 16 13.73 8.65 14.87
CA ILE A 16 12.99 8.90 13.63
C ILE A 16 13.76 9.96 12.83
N GLU A 17 13.94 9.71 11.53
CA GLU A 17 14.69 10.57 10.63
C GLU A 17 13.85 11.02 9.44
N TYR A 18 14.17 12.20 8.92
CA TYR A 18 13.63 12.72 7.67
C TYR A 18 14.44 12.17 6.48
N ASP A 19 13.75 11.74 5.43
CA ASP A 19 14.35 11.31 4.17
C ASP A 19 13.85 12.19 3.02
N PRO A 20 14.72 12.95 2.32
CA PRO A 20 14.29 13.80 1.21
C PRO A 20 13.77 13.03 0.00
N ASN A 21 14.05 11.72 -0.11
CA ASN A 21 13.62 10.88 -1.22
C ASN A 21 12.20 10.33 -1.07
N ARG A 22 11.55 10.59 0.05
CA ARG A 22 10.18 10.10 0.33
C ARG A 22 9.42 11.03 1.24
N SER A 23 8.11 10.92 1.22
CA SER A 23 7.22 11.74 2.04
C SER A 23 7.03 11.18 3.45
N ALA A 24 7.16 9.87 3.67
CA ALA A 24 7.10 9.24 4.98
C ALA A 24 8.45 9.33 5.70
N HIS A 25 8.43 9.44 7.05
CA HIS A 25 9.65 9.42 7.86
C HIS A 25 10.22 8.01 7.97
N LEU A 26 11.51 7.94 8.25
CA LEU A 26 12.23 6.70 8.51
C LEU A 26 12.44 6.50 10.01
N ALA A 27 12.39 5.25 10.44
CA ALA A 27 12.87 4.84 11.75
C ALA A 27 14.20 4.10 11.61
N LEU A 28 15.23 4.56 12.31
CA LEU A 28 16.45 3.81 12.52
C LEU A 28 16.17 2.79 13.62
N VAL A 29 16.27 1.51 13.29
CA VAL A 29 16.02 0.41 14.23
C VAL A 29 17.26 -0.44 14.41
N GLN A 30 17.50 -0.87 15.65
CA GLN A 30 18.54 -1.81 15.99
C GLN A 30 17.93 -3.17 16.37
N ASN A 31 18.36 -4.23 15.73
CA ASN A 31 18.01 -5.59 16.15
C ASN A 31 18.65 -5.90 17.50
N LEU A 32 17.85 -6.29 18.50
CA LEU A 32 18.35 -6.51 19.86
C LEU A 32 19.28 -7.74 19.97
N GLN A 33 19.12 -8.72 19.10
CA GLN A 33 19.93 -9.95 19.09
C GLN A 33 21.22 -9.76 18.31
N THR A 34 21.13 -9.32 17.04
CA THR A 34 22.27 -9.20 16.13
C THR A 34 23.02 -7.88 16.24
N LYS A 35 22.44 -6.89 16.95
CA LYS A 35 22.95 -5.50 17.09
C LYS A 35 23.11 -4.76 15.77
N LYS A 36 22.57 -5.29 14.67
CA LYS A 36 22.60 -4.64 13.36
C LYS A 36 21.59 -3.51 13.28
N TYR A 37 21.98 -2.45 12.61
CA TYR A 37 21.11 -1.32 12.29
C TYR A 37 20.44 -1.48 10.93
N SER A 38 19.19 -1.06 10.83
CA SER A 38 18.45 -0.98 9.59
C SER A 38 17.46 0.18 9.59
N TYR A 39 17.10 0.66 8.40
CA TYR A 39 16.05 1.67 8.26
C TYR A 39 14.76 1.02 7.81
N ILE A 40 13.67 1.36 8.47
CA ILE A 40 12.31 0.98 8.09
C ILE A 40 11.46 2.26 7.90
N ILE A 41 10.33 2.15 7.18
CA ILE A 41 9.36 3.24 7.17
C ILE A 41 8.68 3.28 8.55
N ALA A 42 8.70 4.45 9.18
CA ALA A 42 8.08 4.65 10.49
C ALA A 42 6.55 4.53 10.39
N ALA A 43 5.92 3.92 11.39
CA ALA A 43 4.48 3.99 11.57
C ALA A 43 4.08 5.35 12.17
N GLU A 44 2.84 5.75 11.93
CA GLU A 44 2.27 6.94 12.57
C GLU A 44 2.30 6.80 14.09
N GLY A 45 2.79 7.83 14.77
CA GLY A 45 2.93 7.88 16.23
C GLY A 45 4.00 6.97 16.83
N MET A 46 4.91 6.39 16.02
CA MET A 46 6.11 5.69 16.48
C MET A 46 7.12 6.69 17.06
N ARG A 47 7.80 6.29 18.14
CA ARG A 47 8.80 7.13 18.83
C ARG A 47 10.09 6.38 19.04
N GLY A 48 11.16 7.13 19.34
CA GLY A 48 12.41 6.54 19.83
C GLY A 48 12.18 5.80 21.14
N GLY A 49 12.77 4.63 21.30
CA GLY A 49 12.56 3.72 22.42
C GLY A 49 11.45 2.67 22.21
N ASP A 50 10.57 2.84 21.21
CA ASP A 50 9.56 1.83 20.90
C ASP A 50 10.22 0.53 20.42
N THR A 51 9.58 -0.60 20.70
CA THR A 51 10.02 -1.91 20.20
C THR A 51 9.08 -2.40 19.13
N VAL A 52 9.62 -2.78 17.98
CA VAL A 52 8.90 -3.40 16.88
C VAL A 52 9.41 -4.79 16.60
N GLU A 53 8.53 -5.70 16.20
CA GLU A 53 8.89 -7.11 16.00
C GLU A 53 8.60 -7.56 14.57
N SER A 54 9.43 -8.47 14.07
CA SER A 54 9.29 -9.05 12.74
C SER A 54 8.97 -10.54 12.85
N PHE A 55 7.79 -10.93 12.36
CA PHE A 55 7.29 -12.31 12.36
C PHE A 55 7.36 -12.95 10.97
N ARG A 56 8.09 -12.37 10.05
CA ARG A 56 8.16 -12.88 8.67
C ARG A 56 8.74 -14.29 8.58
N ALA A 57 9.72 -14.61 9.43
CA ALA A 57 10.33 -15.95 9.49
C ALA A 57 9.45 -17.00 10.19
N GLY A 58 8.31 -16.60 10.74
CA GLY A 58 7.41 -17.43 11.52
C GLY A 58 7.19 -16.89 12.93
N ILE A 59 6.41 -17.61 13.70
CA ILE A 59 6.11 -17.26 15.10
C ILE A 59 7.26 -17.82 15.96
N PRO A 60 7.85 -17.00 16.85
CA PRO A 60 8.86 -17.48 17.79
C PRO A 60 8.31 -18.56 18.73
N ASP A 61 9.11 -19.57 19.03
CA ASP A 61 8.72 -20.68 19.92
C ASP A 61 8.35 -20.20 21.34
N GLU A 62 8.94 -19.11 21.79
CA GLU A 62 8.61 -18.47 23.07
C GLU A 62 7.16 -18.00 23.10
N LEU A 63 6.68 -17.39 22.02
CA LEU A 63 5.27 -16.96 21.88
C LEU A 63 4.34 -18.17 21.82
N LEU A 64 4.71 -19.22 21.10
CA LEU A 64 3.94 -20.47 21.04
C LEU A 64 3.80 -21.10 22.43
N LYS A 65 4.89 -21.19 23.20
CA LYS A 65 4.87 -21.68 24.58
C LYS A 65 3.99 -20.83 25.50
N SER A 66 4.04 -19.49 25.34
CA SER A 66 3.22 -18.56 26.12
C SER A 66 1.72 -18.64 25.79
N MET A 67 1.35 -19.28 24.67
CA MET A 67 -0.03 -19.51 24.22
C MET A 67 -0.53 -20.94 24.51
N GLY A 68 0.25 -21.74 25.23
CA GLY A 68 -0.11 -23.12 25.53
C GLY A 68 0.02 -24.11 24.38
N GLY A 69 0.81 -23.77 23.34
CA GLY A 69 1.05 -24.63 22.17
C GLY A 69 -0.07 -24.66 21.13
N VAL A 70 -1.20 -23.98 21.38
CA VAL A 70 -2.32 -23.90 20.43
C VAL A 70 -2.28 -22.57 19.70
N LEU A 71 -2.29 -22.62 18.37
CA LEU A 71 -2.38 -21.44 17.49
C LEU A 71 -3.84 -20.96 17.41
N ASP A 72 -4.28 -20.22 18.43
CA ASP A 72 -5.55 -19.49 18.36
C ASP A 72 -5.33 -18.15 17.65
N PRO A 73 -5.99 -17.90 16.50
CA PRO A 73 -5.86 -16.66 15.76
C PRO A 73 -6.19 -15.40 16.57
N GLY A 74 -7.13 -15.48 17.50
CA GLY A 74 -7.51 -14.35 18.36
C GLY A 74 -6.42 -13.98 19.36
N MET A 75 -5.87 -14.96 20.06
CA MET A 75 -4.76 -14.75 21.02
C MET A 75 -3.48 -14.31 20.30
N LEU A 76 -3.20 -14.88 19.13
CA LEU A 76 -2.06 -14.50 18.31
C LEU A 76 -2.17 -13.03 17.91
N ALA A 77 -3.33 -12.62 17.40
CA ALA A 77 -3.59 -11.23 17.03
C ALA A 77 -3.40 -10.27 18.21
N ALA A 78 -3.93 -10.62 19.39
CA ALA A 78 -3.77 -9.80 20.60
C ALA A 78 -2.31 -9.60 21.00
N LYS A 79 -1.45 -10.61 20.81
CA LYS A 79 -0.02 -10.55 21.16
C LYS A 79 0.89 -9.99 20.09
N THR A 80 0.51 -10.04 18.82
CA THR A 80 1.39 -9.67 17.70
C THR A 80 0.93 -8.44 16.93
N ALA A 81 -0.35 -8.09 16.97
CA ALA A 81 -0.93 -7.02 16.18
C ALA A 81 -0.65 -5.61 16.73
N PHE A 82 0.56 -5.38 17.23
CA PHE A 82 0.98 -4.05 17.65
C PHE A 82 1.48 -3.23 16.46
N ARG A 83 1.28 -1.91 16.57
CA ARG A 83 1.73 -0.94 15.57
C ARG A 83 3.24 -1.05 15.31
N GLY A 84 3.63 -1.08 14.04
CA GLY A 84 5.02 -1.22 13.61
C GLY A 84 5.50 -2.67 13.47
N ASN A 85 4.75 -3.66 13.98
CA ASN A 85 5.08 -5.07 13.80
C ASN A 85 4.83 -5.53 12.37
N CYS A 86 5.74 -6.37 11.87
CA CYS A 86 5.66 -6.94 10.53
C CYS A 86 5.21 -8.40 10.60
N LEU A 87 4.07 -8.71 9.98
CA LEU A 87 3.47 -10.04 9.97
C LEU A 87 3.19 -10.53 8.55
N PRO A 88 3.18 -11.85 8.32
CA PRO A 88 2.61 -12.44 7.11
C PRO A 88 1.10 -12.14 7.02
N MET A 89 0.60 -11.90 5.81
CA MET A 89 -0.80 -11.52 5.57
C MET A 89 -1.81 -12.50 6.14
N LYS A 90 -1.49 -13.80 6.12
CA LYS A 90 -2.34 -14.86 6.71
C LYS A 90 -2.59 -14.68 8.21
N MET A 91 -1.66 -14.04 8.94
CA MET A 91 -1.76 -13.84 10.39
C MET A 91 -2.49 -12.56 10.80
N ILE A 92 -2.56 -11.56 9.91
CA ILE A 92 -3.14 -10.26 10.22
C ILE A 92 -4.66 -10.37 10.32
N PRO A 93 -5.31 -9.85 11.38
CA PRO A 93 -6.77 -9.87 11.52
C PRO A 93 -7.49 -9.11 10.39
N LEU A 94 -8.74 -9.51 10.10
CA LEU A 94 -9.61 -8.77 9.19
C LEU A 94 -9.92 -7.37 9.76
N GLY A 95 -10.08 -6.39 8.88
CA GLY A 95 -10.35 -5.00 9.27
C GLY A 95 -9.12 -4.21 9.73
N THR A 96 -7.97 -4.87 9.94
CA THR A 96 -6.75 -4.20 10.39
C THR A 96 -6.18 -3.28 9.30
N GLN A 97 -5.76 -2.09 9.72
CA GLN A 97 -4.99 -1.17 8.86
C GLN A 97 -3.53 -1.61 8.83
N ILE A 98 -2.98 -1.66 7.63
CA ILE A 98 -1.62 -2.10 7.36
C ILE A 98 -0.93 -1.18 6.36
N TYR A 99 0.38 -1.08 6.43
CA TYR A 99 1.19 -0.34 5.48
C TYR A 99 2.43 -1.15 5.07
N CYS A 100 3.22 -0.69 4.12
CA CYS A 100 4.36 -1.44 3.58
C CYS A 100 3.99 -2.87 3.17
N VAL A 101 2.91 -3.02 2.39
CA VAL A 101 2.38 -4.31 1.99
C VAL A 101 3.20 -4.89 0.83
N GLY A 102 3.67 -6.12 0.98
CA GLY A 102 4.29 -6.89 -0.09
C GLY A 102 3.25 -7.50 -1.03
N SER A 103 3.63 -7.79 -2.27
CA SER A 103 2.76 -8.48 -3.24
C SER A 103 2.95 -10.00 -3.22
N ALA A 104 4.14 -10.47 -2.88
CA ALA A 104 4.51 -11.88 -2.87
C ALA A 104 5.44 -12.21 -1.70
N ALA A 105 5.56 -13.48 -1.36
CA ALA A 105 6.38 -13.98 -0.26
C ALA A 105 7.86 -13.58 -0.36
N THR A 106 8.41 -13.55 -1.56
CA THR A 106 9.84 -13.24 -1.81
C THR A 106 10.12 -11.76 -1.91
N ARG A 107 9.11 -10.94 -2.24
CA ARG A 107 9.26 -9.49 -2.44
C ARG A 107 9.11 -8.73 -1.13
N GLY A 108 9.80 -7.59 -1.06
CA GLY A 108 9.59 -6.60 0.00
C GLY A 108 8.31 -5.79 -0.22
N ALA A 109 8.13 -4.76 0.59
CA ALA A 109 6.98 -3.86 0.50
C ALA A 109 6.87 -3.17 -0.87
N VAL A 110 5.68 -3.23 -1.46
CA VAL A 110 5.33 -2.62 -2.76
C VAL A 110 4.27 -1.54 -2.58
N PHE A 111 3.20 -1.83 -1.82
CA PHE A 111 2.07 -0.92 -1.63
C PHE A 111 2.16 -0.15 -0.32
N CYS A 112 1.48 1.00 -0.25
CA CYS A 112 1.32 1.82 0.95
C CYS A 112 2.64 2.19 1.62
N ARG A 113 3.55 2.83 0.86
CA ARG A 113 4.86 3.29 1.34
C ARG A 113 4.97 4.80 1.52
N SER A 114 4.06 5.56 0.90
CA SER A 114 4.05 7.03 0.99
C SER A 114 3.46 7.50 2.31
N ALA A 115 3.66 8.77 2.64
CA ALA A 115 3.15 9.40 3.85
C ALA A 115 1.63 9.19 4.03
N GLY A 116 1.22 8.80 5.23
CA GLY A 116 -0.17 8.62 5.61
C GLY A 116 -0.93 7.51 4.89
N THR A 117 -0.28 6.72 4.02
CA THR A 117 -0.96 5.67 3.27
C THR A 117 -1.15 4.39 4.09
N TYR A 118 -2.26 3.72 3.84
CA TYR A 118 -2.59 2.44 4.45
C TYR A 118 -3.45 1.59 3.51
N ALA A 119 -3.55 0.32 3.82
CA ALA A 119 -4.52 -0.59 3.23
C ALA A 119 -5.30 -1.28 4.35
N THR A 120 -6.50 -1.75 4.06
CA THR A 120 -7.33 -2.50 5.02
C THR A 120 -7.49 -3.93 4.53
N VAL A 121 -7.31 -4.91 5.41
CA VAL A 121 -7.54 -6.33 5.11
C VAL A 121 -9.05 -6.59 5.09
N ILE A 122 -9.61 -6.96 3.92
CA ILE A 122 -11.06 -7.18 3.75
C ILE A 122 -11.42 -8.63 4.00
N SER A 123 -10.74 -9.56 3.31
CA SER A 123 -11.09 -10.97 3.34
C SER A 123 -9.87 -11.86 3.16
N LYS A 124 -10.01 -13.11 3.58
CA LYS A 124 -9.04 -14.18 3.38
C LYS A 124 -9.76 -15.34 2.70
N ALA A 125 -9.28 -15.76 1.55
CA ALA A 125 -9.81 -16.92 0.84
C ALA A 125 -9.22 -18.19 1.48
N GLU A 126 -10.03 -18.91 2.24
CA GLU A 126 -9.66 -20.18 2.85
C GLU A 126 -10.08 -21.36 1.95
N VAL A 127 -9.19 -22.34 1.77
CA VAL A 127 -9.43 -23.49 0.91
C VAL A 127 -9.20 -24.79 1.68
N GLY A 128 -10.13 -25.74 1.52
CA GLY A 128 -10.06 -27.08 2.05
C GLY A 128 -10.44 -27.20 3.53
N LYS A 129 -10.50 -28.46 4.02
CA LYS A 129 -10.89 -28.79 5.41
C LYS A 129 -9.95 -28.20 6.48
N LYS A 130 -8.69 -27.96 6.12
CA LYS A 130 -7.68 -27.38 7.01
C LYS A 130 -7.67 -25.84 7.00
N LYS A 131 -8.63 -25.18 6.35
CA LYS A 131 -8.75 -23.70 6.25
C LYS A 131 -7.42 -23.01 5.90
N VAL A 132 -6.71 -23.54 4.90
CA VAL A 132 -5.46 -22.93 4.45
C VAL A 132 -5.80 -21.66 3.67
N VAL A 133 -5.23 -20.52 4.09
CA VAL A 133 -5.41 -19.24 3.40
C VAL A 133 -4.65 -19.28 2.08
N LYS A 134 -5.38 -19.21 0.96
CA LYS A 134 -4.81 -19.19 -0.39
C LYS A 134 -4.46 -17.77 -0.82
N ASP A 135 -5.35 -16.83 -0.59
CA ASP A 135 -5.22 -15.45 -1.00
C ASP A 135 -5.79 -14.51 0.07
N VAL A 136 -5.23 -13.32 0.16
CA VAL A 136 -5.72 -12.25 1.05
C VAL A 136 -6.10 -11.04 0.22
N THR A 137 -7.32 -10.55 0.41
CA THR A 137 -7.81 -9.37 -0.31
C THR A 137 -7.64 -8.13 0.55
N VAL A 138 -7.00 -7.12 -0.01
CA VAL A 138 -6.75 -5.84 0.63
C VAL A 138 -7.36 -4.70 -0.17
N ARG A 139 -7.93 -3.72 0.51
CA ARG A 139 -8.40 -2.46 -0.07
C ARG A 139 -7.38 -1.37 0.21
N LEU A 140 -6.83 -0.80 -0.85
CA LEU A 140 -5.95 0.36 -0.77
C LEU A 140 -6.75 1.63 -0.43
N GLN A 141 -6.06 2.66 0.02
CA GLN A 141 -6.66 3.97 0.32
C GLN A 141 -7.34 4.60 -0.90
N SER A 142 -6.87 4.30 -2.12
CA SER A 142 -7.51 4.72 -3.37
C SER A 142 -8.87 4.06 -3.66
N GLY A 143 -9.29 3.07 -2.85
CA GLY A 143 -10.48 2.25 -3.08
C GLY A 143 -10.20 0.99 -3.90
N GLU A 144 -9.06 0.87 -4.54
CA GLU A 144 -8.69 -0.30 -5.33
C GLU A 144 -8.56 -1.55 -4.45
N ILE A 145 -9.16 -2.65 -4.91
CA ILE A 145 -9.09 -3.95 -4.24
C ILE A 145 -8.03 -4.80 -4.94
N ARG A 146 -7.11 -5.32 -4.15
CA ARG A 146 -6.03 -6.18 -4.65
C ARG A 146 -5.93 -7.49 -3.88
N THR A 147 -5.59 -8.54 -4.60
CA THR A 147 -5.28 -9.85 -4.03
C THR A 147 -3.78 -9.97 -3.83
N VAL A 148 -3.38 -10.44 -2.66
CA VAL A 148 -1.99 -10.54 -2.21
C VAL A 148 -1.73 -11.95 -1.70
N ALA A 149 -0.51 -12.47 -1.91
CA ALA A 149 -0.12 -13.78 -1.40
C ALA A 149 -0.19 -13.83 0.14
N PRO A 150 -0.62 -14.94 0.74
CA PRO A 150 -0.78 -15.09 2.20
C PRO A 150 0.54 -14.99 2.96
N ASP A 151 1.65 -15.38 2.33
CA ASP A 151 3.00 -15.30 2.91
C ASP A 151 3.71 -13.96 2.61
N ALA A 152 3.07 -13.06 1.85
CA ALA A 152 3.53 -11.68 1.75
C ALA A 152 3.43 -11.00 3.11
N CYS A 153 4.35 -10.08 3.40
CA CYS A 153 4.38 -9.40 4.69
C CYS A 153 3.83 -7.98 4.58
N ALA A 154 3.22 -7.54 5.66
CA ALA A 154 2.80 -6.16 5.86
C ALA A 154 3.10 -5.71 7.28
N THR A 155 3.20 -4.40 7.47
CA THR A 155 3.40 -3.79 8.77
C THR A 155 2.08 -3.23 9.28
N ILE A 156 1.78 -3.42 10.57
CA ILE A 156 0.53 -2.97 11.18
C ILE A 156 0.58 -1.48 11.46
N GLY A 157 -0.51 -0.79 11.13
CA GLY A 157 -0.69 0.65 11.30
C GLY A 157 -0.77 1.41 9.98
N THR A 158 -0.50 2.71 10.03
CA THR A 158 -0.43 3.62 8.89
C THR A 158 0.98 4.16 8.73
N ALA A 159 1.39 4.51 7.53
CA ALA A 159 2.69 5.16 7.32
C ALA A 159 2.71 6.54 8.00
N SER A 160 3.88 6.94 8.50
CA SER A 160 4.07 8.22 9.18
C SER A 160 3.75 9.43 8.30
N ASN A 161 3.61 10.61 8.95
CA ASN A 161 3.38 11.90 8.31
C ASN A 161 2.05 11.99 7.52
N PRO A 162 0.88 11.68 8.14
CA PRO A 162 -0.41 11.68 7.44
C PRO A 162 -0.83 13.06 6.93
N HIS A 163 -0.32 14.12 7.52
CA HIS A 163 -0.64 15.50 7.17
C HIS A 163 0.21 16.09 6.04
N HIS A 164 1.11 15.29 5.45
CA HIS A 164 1.98 15.73 4.35
C HIS A 164 1.21 16.34 3.17
N HIS A 165 0.01 15.83 2.87
CA HIS A 165 -0.81 16.32 1.77
C HIS A 165 -1.40 17.73 2.00
N PHE A 166 -1.39 18.23 3.24
CA PHE A 166 -1.77 19.61 3.55
C PHE A 166 -0.64 20.63 3.34
N GLU A 167 0.58 20.17 3.14
CA GLU A 167 1.72 21.05 2.89
C GLU A 167 1.55 21.78 1.56
N GLN A 168 1.60 23.10 1.62
CA GLN A 168 1.53 23.96 0.44
C GLN A 168 2.91 24.50 0.09
N LEU A 169 3.24 24.49 -1.18
CA LEU A 169 4.53 24.98 -1.66
C LEU A 169 4.67 26.50 -1.53
N GLY A 170 3.56 27.23 -1.51
CA GLY A 170 3.48 28.68 -1.30
C GLY A 170 3.90 29.52 -2.52
N LYS A 171 4.95 29.14 -3.24
CA LYS A 171 5.44 29.85 -4.43
C LYS A 171 5.92 28.90 -5.51
N ALA A 172 5.81 29.34 -6.78
CA ALA A 172 6.23 28.56 -7.94
C ALA A 172 7.73 28.18 -7.92
N GLY A 173 8.58 29.04 -7.37
CA GLY A 173 10.01 28.77 -7.23
C GLY A 173 10.32 27.55 -6.37
N ARG A 174 9.48 27.23 -5.35
CA ARG A 174 9.68 26.04 -4.53
C ARG A 174 9.48 24.74 -5.31
N SER A 175 8.53 24.69 -6.25
CA SER A 175 8.39 23.57 -7.19
C SER A 175 9.65 23.37 -8.02
N ARG A 176 10.28 24.49 -8.46
CA ARG A 176 11.55 24.41 -9.21
C ARG A 176 12.69 23.84 -8.37
N TRP A 177 12.75 24.14 -7.09
CA TRP A 177 13.72 23.53 -6.16
C TRP A 177 13.56 22.01 -6.06
N LEU A 178 12.32 21.49 -6.25
CA LEU A 178 12.01 20.07 -6.26
C LEU A 178 12.16 19.44 -7.67
N ASN A 179 12.81 20.11 -8.62
CA ASN A 179 12.96 19.71 -10.02
C ASN A 179 11.64 19.55 -10.79
N ILE A 180 10.54 20.15 -10.31
CA ILE A 180 9.26 20.14 -10.98
C ILE A 180 9.22 21.31 -11.97
N ARG A 181 9.14 21.03 -13.25
CA ARG A 181 8.98 22.06 -14.30
C ARG A 181 7.53 22.54 -14.40
N PRO A 182 7.29 23.78 -14.86
CA PRO A 182 5.94 24.25 -15.14
C PRO A 182 5.26 23.35 -16.17
N THR A 183 3.97 23.06 -15.93
CA THR A 183 3.15 22.27 -16.85
C THR A 183 2.30 23.19 -17.68
N VAL A 184 2.34 23.05 -19.00
CA VAL A 184 1.48 23.77 -19.95
C VAL A 184 0.26 22.90 -20.26
N ARG A 185 -0.93 23.50 -20.22
CA ARG A 185 -2.17 22.80 -20.57
C ARG A 185 -2.18 22.49 -22.08
N GLY A 186 -2.64 21.30 -22.46
CA GLY A 186 -2.73 20.89 -23.87
C GLY A 186 -3.55 21.86 -24.73
N VAL A 187 -4.59 22.48 -24.16
CA VAL A 187 -5.43 23.49 -24.83
C VAL A 187 -4.65 24.78 -25.19
N ALA A 188 -3.57 25.08 -24.49
CA ALA A 188 -2.71 26.23 -24.77
C ALA A 188 -1.60 25.93 -25.80
N MET A 189 -1.52 24.71 -26.27
CA MET A 189 -0.53 24.26 -27.25
C MET A 189 -1.09 24.33 -28.67
N ASN A 190 -0.21 24.19 -29.65
CA ASN A 190 -0.61 24.04 -31.05
C ASN A 190 -1.15 22.62 -31.34
N ALA A 191 -1.89 22.48 -32.46
CA ALA A 191 -2.48 21.18 -32.84
C ALA A 191 -1.42 20.09 -33.11
N ALA A 192 -0.21 20.48 -33.50
CA ALA A 192 0.92 19.56 -33.70
C ALA A 192 1.47 18.99 -32.36
N ASP A 193 1.34 19.75 -31.25
CA ASP A 193 1.99 19.44 -29.98
C ASP A 193 1.08 18.64 -29.03
N HIS A 194 -0.23 18.78 -29.19
CA HIS A 194 -1.19 18.11 -28.33
C HIS A 194 -2.54 17.88 -29.02
N PRO A 195 -3.24 16.74 -28.82
CA PRO A 195 -4.57 16.49 -29.37
C PRO A 195 -5.62 17.55 -28.99
N HIS A 196 -5.44 18.25 -27.86
CA HIS A 196 -6.30 19.34 -27.41
C HIS A 196 -5.84 20.69 -27.96
N GLY A 197 -4.73 20.79 -28.67
CA GLY A 197 -4.18 22.02 -29.21
C GLY A 197 -4.92 22.50 -30.45
N GLY A 198 -4.64 23.75 -30.81
CA GLY A 198 -5.22 24.42 -31.98
C GLY A 198 -6.59 25.03 -31.71
N GLY A 199 -7.10 25.81 -32.67
CA GLY A 199 -8.37 26.53 -32.59
C GLY A 199 -8.23 28.00 -32.20
N ARG A 200 -9.32 28.76 -32.28
CA ARG A 200 -9.42 30.15 -31.84
C ARG A 200 -9.96 30.21 -30.41
N GLY A 201 -9.07 30.41 -29.42
CA GLY A 201 -9.48 30.54 -28.02
C GLY A 201 -9.58 29.21 -27.26
N LYS A 202 -10.36 29.16 -26.19
CA LYS A 202 -10.40 28.06 -25.21
C LYS A 202 -11.12 26.80 -25.69
N SER A 203 -11.11 26.48 -26.95
CA SER A 203 -12.01 25.47 -27.45
C SER A 203 -11.34 24.14 -27.76
N LYS A 204 -11.72 23.12 -27.11
CA LYS A 204 -12.21 21.82 -27.59
C LYS A 204 -13.20 21.35 -26.55
N GLY A 205 -14.43 21.88 -26.60
CA GLY A 205 -15.54 21.33 -25.85
C GLY A 205 -15.94 19.96 -26.41
N ASN A 206 -16.54 19.13 -25.57
CA ASN A 206 -17.04 17.79 -25.91
C ASN A 206 -15.99 16.79 -26.43
N VAL A 207 -14.73 16.95 -26.04
CA VAL A 207 -13.66 15.98 -26.31
C VAL A 207 -13.17 15.41 -25.01
N ASP A 208 -13.14 14.10 -24.93
CA ASP A 208 -12.60 13.39 -23.76
C ASP A 208 -11.16 13.82 -23.50
N PRO A 209 -10.77 14.00 -22.22
CA PRO A 209 -9.40 14.35 -21.90
C PRO A 209 -8.44 13.24 -22.35
N VAL A 210 -7.40 13.63 -23.06
CA VAL A 210 -6.35 12.70 -23.51
C VAL A 210 -4.97 13.24 -23.18
N SER A 211 -4.00 12.35 -23.06
CA SER A 211 -2.60 12.72 -22.88
C SER A 211 -1.99 13.26 -24.18
N ILE A 212 -0.74 13.76 -24.12
CA ILE A 212 0.02 14.20 -25.27
C ILE A 212 0.15 13.11 -26.36
N TRP A 213 0.09 11.84 -25.98
CA TRP A 213 0.12 10.67 -26.88
C TRP A 213 -1.27 10.17 -27.27
N GLY A 214 -2.33 10.92 -27.01
CA GLY A 214 -3.71 10.53 -27.31
C GLY A 214 -4.31 9.44 -26.42
N ARG A 215 -3.68 9.09 -25.30
CA ARG A 215 -4.19 8.10 -24.35
C ARG A 215 -5.20 8.71 -23.42
N THR A 216 -6.36 8.07 -23.27
CA THR A 216 -7.39 8.47 -22.29
C THR A 216 -6.91 8.20 -20.86
N PRO A 217 -7.39 8.96 -19.83
CA PRO A 217 -7.03 8.74 -18.43
C PRO A 217 -7.31 7.31 -17.95
N VAL A 218 -8.40 6.70 -18.40
CA VAL A 218 -8.80 5.33 -18.06
C VAL A 218 -7.76 4.31 -18.54
N SER A 219 -7.22 4.46 -19.76
CA SER A 219 -6.19 3.57 -20.29
C SER A 219 -4.82 3.74 -19.63
N LEU A 220 -4.60 4.87 -18.94
CA LEU A 220 -3.38 5.11 -18.14
C LEU A 220 -3.45 4.47 -16.76
N ILE A 221 -4.65 4.36 -16.19
CA ILE A 221 -4.86 3.82 -14.84
C ILE A 221 -5.02 2.29 -14.87
N TYR A 222 -5.68 1.77 -15.91
CA TYR A 222 -5.92 0.33 -16.04
C TYR A 222 -5.32 -0.22 -17.33
N PRO A 223 -4.36 -1.15 -17.26
CA PRO A 223 -3.91 -1.91 -18.44
C PRO A 223 -5.11 -2.60 -19.08
N ARG A 224 -5.15 -2.67 -20.41
CA ARG A 224 -6.28 -3.19 -21.21
C ARG A 224 -6.82 -4.56 -20.74
N ALA A 225 -5.96 -5.38 -20.15
CA ALA A 225 -6.34 -6.68 -19.60
C ALA A 225 -7.29 -6.58 -18.39
N VAL A 226 -7.07 -5.61 -17.50
CA VAL A 226 -7.91 -5.42 -16.30
C VAL A 226 -9.29 -4.86 -16.66
N LEU A 227 -9.40 -4.07 -17.72
CA LEU A 227 -10.70 -3.57 -18.23
C LEU A 227 -11.59 -4.70 -18.79
N LEU A 228 -10.99 -5.70 -19.42
CA LEU A 228 -11.72 -6.85 -19.95
C LEU A 228 -12.26 -7.76 -18.84
N GLU A 229 -11.46 -8.00 -17.78
CA GLU A 229 -11.92 -8.80 -16.64
C GLU A 229 -13.08 -8.13 -15.88
N ASN A 230 -13.01 -6.82 -15.66
CA ASN A 230 -14.10 -6.09 -15.01
C ASN A 230 -15.36 -5.99 -15.90
N PHE A 231 -15.21 -5.93 -17.22
CA PHE A 231 -16.34 -5.94 -18.16
C PHE A 231 -17.10 -7.27 -18.13
N TRP A 232 -16.39 -8.39 -18.07
CA TRP A 232 -17.00 -9.72 -17.94
C TRP A 232 -17.69 -9.94 -16.60
N LEU A 233 -17.13 -9.46 -15.51
CA LEU A 233 -17.73 -9.55 -14.17
C LEU A 233 -19.03 -8.73 -14.06
N THR A 234 -19.08 -7.56 -14.70
CA THR A 234 -20.31 -6.74 -14.72
C THR A 234 -21.40 -7.36 -15.63
N GLN A 235 -21.04 -8.02 -16.72
CA GLN A 235 -22.02 -8.74 -17.54
C GLN A 235 -22.61 -9.97 -16.83
N LEU A 236 -21.78 -10.71 -16.09
CA LEU A 236 -22.24 -11.87 -15.33
C LEU A 236 -23.16 -11.48 -14.16
N SER A 237 -22.95 -10.32 -13.53
CA SER A 237 -23.85 -9.80 -12.49
C SER A 237 -25.17 -9.28 -13.09
N GLY A 238 -25.14 -8.71 -14.30
CA GLY A 238 -26.36 -8.25 -15.00
C GLY A 238 -27.30 -9.37 -15.47
N GLN A 239 -26.75 -10.53 -15.79
CA GLN A 239 -27.58 -11.67 -16.21
C GLN A 239 -28.33 -12.39 -15.07
N ARG A 240 -27.88 -12.25 -13.83
CA ARG A 240 -28.57 -12.79 -12.64
C ARG A 240 -29.89 -12.08 -12.32
N TRP A 241 -30.02 -10.81 -12.68
CA TRP A 241 -31.25 -10.03 -12.41
C TRP A 241 -32.38 -10.29 -13.36
N LEU A 242 -32.15 -10.99 -14.48
CA LEU A 242 -33.18 -11.31 -15.49
C LEU A 242 -33.79 -12.69 -15.29
N GLN A 243 -33.31 -13.51 -14.36
CA GLN A 243 -33.85 -14.84 -14.08
C GLN A 243 -34.80 -14.90 -12.87
N ASP A 244 -34.86 -13.85 -12.06
CA ASP A 244 -35.68 -13.79 -10.84
C ASP A 244 -36.83 -12.76 -10.92
N ALA A 245 -37.28 -12.40 -12.11
CA ALA A 245 -38.50 -11.59 -12.29
C ALA A 245 -39.69 -12.53 -12.45
N PRO A 246 -40.79 -12.36 -11.65
CA PRO A 246 -41.97 -13.23 -11.67
C PRO A 246 -42.76 -13.16 -12.98
#